data_0bf0c91fae31c6d5b8c46be3acde8c36
#
_entry.id   0bf0c91fae31c6d5b8c46be3acde8c36
#
_cell.length_a   1.000
_cell.length_b   1.000
_cell.length_c   1.000
_cell.angle_alpha   90.00
_cell.angle_beta   90.00
_cell.angle_gamma   90.00
#
_symmetry.space_group_name_H-M   'P 1'
#
loop_
_entity.id
_entity.type
_entity.pdbx_description
1 polymer ?
#
loop_
_entity_poly.entity_id
_entity_poly.type
_entity_poly.pdbx_seq_one_letter_code
_entity_poly.pdbx_strand_id
1 'polypeptide(L)'
;ITADHSAENLLHAYRTPSGKFEIPLILYSPKLLKPQAVRKTVGQIDILPTILDYVGYPKNITVLGNSIFERNTNQFVAHFDNNTYHITKNNWSYGVHLTDDAFLFNKTQDINCLTNLTSKFPQMEEALDSNLKQALYKYFYLANEE
;
A
#
# COMPACT_ATOMS: atom_id res chain seq x y z
N ILE A 1 -15.71 -5.56 -5.49
CA ILE A 1 -16.17 -5.29 -4.12
C ILE A 1 -14.98 -4.87 -3.31
N THR A 2 -15.08 -3.77 -2.60
CA THR A 2 -14.09 -3.27 -1.65
C THR A 2 -14.79 -2.48 -0.56
N ALA A 3 -14.06 -2.00 0.43
CA ALA A 3 -14.50 -1.03 1.43
C ALA A 3 -13.72 0.28 1.27
N ASP A 4 -14.20 1.36 1.84
CA ASP A 4 -13.51 2.65 1.91
C ASP A 4 -12.48 2.66 3.05
N HIS A 5 -12.80 2.01 4.17
CA HIS A 5 -11.94 1.82 5.33
C HIS A 5 -12.33 0.57 6.11
N SER A 6 -11.51 0.14 7.05
CA SER A 6 -11.86 -0.91 8.01
C SER A 6 -12.81 -0.35 9.09
N ALA A 7 -13.66 -1.21 9.66
CA ALA A 7 -14.39 -0.88 10.88
C ALA A 7 -13.47 -0.96 12.12
N GLU A 8 -13.89 -0.38 13.25
CA GLU A 8 -13.25 -0.65 14.53
C GLU A 8 -13.22 -2.17 14.78
N ASN A 9 -12.06 -2.70 15.09
CA ASN A 9 -11.87 -4.13 15.23
C ASN A 9 -11.37 -4.50 16.61
N LEU A 10 -11.88 -5.63 17.12
CA LEU A 10 -11.44 -6.19 18.41
C LEU A 10 -10.09 -6.91 18.29
N LEU A 11 -9.73 -7.38 17.10
CA LEU A 11 -8.47 -8.09 16.88
C LEU A 11 -7.31 -7.09 16.82
N HIS A 12 -6.29 -7.33 17.64
CA HIS A 12 -5.13 -6.44 17.77
C HIS A 12 -4.40 -6.21 16.43
N ALA A 13 -4.32 -7.23 15.58
CA ALA A 13 -3.67 -7.15 14.27
C ALA A 13 -4.25 -6.03 13.37
N TYR A 14 -5.55 -5.74 13.48
CA TYR A 14 -6.21 -4.67 12.72
C TYR A 14 -6.14 -3.29 13.40
N ARG A 15 -5.49 -3.19 14.56
CA ARG A 15 -5.20 -1.92 15.24
C ARG A 15 -3.76 -1.45 15.01
N THR A 16 -2.96 -2.26 14.32
CA THR A 16 -1.57 -1.92 13.99
C THR A 16 -1.51 -0.83 12.91
N PRO A 17 -0.38 -0.12 12.75
CA PRO A 17 -0.25 1.00 11.80
C PRO A 17 -0.69 0.67 10.37
N SER A 18 -0.45 -0.56 9.88
CA SER A 18 -0.93 -0.98 8.56
C SER A 18 -2.24 -1.76 8.62
N GLY A 19 -2.50 -2.50 9.70
CA GLY A 19 -3.68 -3.38 9.83
C GLY A 19 -5.00 -2.63 9.78
N LYS A 20 -5.06 -1.43 10.34
CA LYS A 20 -6.26 -0.58 10.32
C LYS A 20 -6.69 -0.15 8.92
N PHE A 21 -5.80 -0.26 7.91
CA PHE A 21 -6.09 0.04 6.51
C PHE A 21 -6.30 -1.21 5.65
N GLU A 22 -6.24 -2.40 6.25
CA GLU A 22 -6.48 -3.64 5.50
C GLU A 22 -7.96 -3.83 5.23
N ILE A 23 -8.32 -3.79 3.96
CA ILE A 23 -9.67 -3.98 3.45
C ILE A 23 -9.66 -5.03 2.34
N PRO A 24 -10.78 -5.75 2.09
CA PRO A 24 -10.86 -6.68 0.99
C PRO A 24 -10.92 -5.95 -0.36
N LEU A 25 -10.28 -6.52 -1.38
CA LEU A 25 -10.50 -6.17 -2.78
C LEU A 25 -10.86 -7.42 -3.56
N ILE A 26 -12.09 -7.49 -4.08
CA ILE A 26 -12.61 -8.63 -4.84
C ILE A 26 -13.01 -8.16 -6.23
N LEU A 27 -12.36 -8.70 -7.25
CA LEU A 27 -12.76 -8.53 -8.65
C LEU A 27 -13.57 -9.75 -9.08
N TYR A 28 -14.78 -9.52 -9.56
CA TYR A 28 -15.67 -10.58 -10.01
C TYR A 28 -16.04 -10.40 -11.48
N SER A 29 -15.60 -11.32 -12.30
CA SER A 29 -15.98 -11.40 -13.72
C SER A 29 -15.91 -12.85 -14.19
N PRO A 30 -17.00 -13.61 -14.08
CA PRO A 30 -17.00 -15.06 -14.28
C PRO A 30 -16.66 -15.48 -15.71
N LYS A 31 -16.79 -14.58 -16.68
CA LYS A 31 -16.45 -14.86 -18.09
C LYS A 31 -14.96 -14.63 -18.43
N LEU A 32 -14.28 -13.75 -17.67
CA LEU A 32 -12.95 -13.26 -18.04
C LEU A 32 -11.89 -13.53 -16.96
N LEU A 33 -12.27 -13.65 -15.70
CA LEU A 33 -11.34 -13.89 -14.60
C LEU A 33 -11.50 -15.33 -14.08
N LYS A 34 -10.38 -16.02 -13.95
CA LYS A 34 -10.33 -17.30 -13.24
C LYS A 34 -10.22 -17.05 -11.74
N PRO A 35 -10.87 -17.89 -10.89
CA PRO A 35 -10.73 -17.79 -9.44
C PRO A 35 -9.27 -17.92 -9.02
N GLN A 36 -8.75 -16.91 -8.32
CA GLN A 36 -7.39 -16.91 -7.77
C GLN A 36 -7.27 -15.90 -6.63
N ALA A 37 -6.32 -16.15 -5.73
CA ALA A 37 -5.92 -15.18 -4.72
C ALA A 37 -4.65 -14.46 -5.19
N VAL A 38 -4.71 -13.13 -5.27
CA VAL A 38 -3.55 -12.28 -5.59
C VAL A 38 -2.85 -11.91 -4.29
N ARG A 39 -1.60 -12.34 -4.13
CA ARG A 39 -0.78 -12.05 -2.95
C ARG A 39 0.20 -10.93 -3.25
N LYS A 40 -0.34 -9.73 -3.46
CA LYS A 40 0.43 -8.49 -3.69
C LYS A 40 -0.06 -7.42 -2.72
N THR A 41 0.81 -6.48 -2.39
CA THR A 41 0.38 -5.24 -1.73
C THR A 41 -0.37 -4.39 -2.75
N VAL A 42 -1.64 -4.11 -2.49
CA VAL A 42 -2.54 -3.37 -3.38
C VAL A 42 -3.21 -2.26 -2.58
N GLY A 43 -3.23 -1.05 -3.12
CA GLY A 43 -3.92 0.10 -2.54
C GLY A 43 -5.19 0.47 -3.29
N GLN A 44 -6.02 1.31 -2.70
CA GLN A 44 -7.21 1.85 -3.38
C GLN A 44 -6.86 2.63 -4.66
N ILE A 45 -5.68 3.26 -4.69
CA ILE A 45 -5.17 3.98 -5.88
C ILE A 45 -4.93 3.06 -7.07
N ASP A 46 -4.78 1.75 -6.86
CA ASP A 46 -4.55 0.74 -7.90
C ASP A 46 -5.87 0.28 -8.56
N ILE A 47 -7.02 0.62 -7.98
CA ILE A 47 -8.34 0.18 -8.50
C ILE A 47 -8.60 0.77 -9.88
N LEU A 48 -8.42 2.07 -10.04
CA LEU A 48 -8.66 2.74 -11.33
C LEU A 48 -7.79 2.17 -12.45
N PRO A 49 -6.45 2.15 -12.35
CA PRO A 49 -5.62 1.58 -13.41
C PRO A 49 -5.91 0.10 -13.66
N THR A 50 -6.27 -0.67 -12.63
CA THR A 50 -6.68 -2.06 -12.77
C THR A 50 -7.95 -2.22 -13.61
N ILE A 51 -8.97 -1.40 -13.36
CA ILE A 51 -10.22 -1.44 -14.13
C ILE A 51 -9.97 -1.02 -15.58
N LEU A 52 -9.20 0.03 -15.81
CA LEU A 52 -8.89 0.51 -17.16
C LEU A 52 -8.10 -0.52 -17.97
N ASP A 53 -7.13 -1.17 -17.36
CA ASP A 53 -6.37 -2.28 -17.95
C ASP A 53 -7.31 -3.46 -18.26
N TYR A 54 -8.16 -3.82 -17.31
CA TYR A 54 -9.12 -4.92 -17.47
C TYR A 54 -10.09 -4.72 -18.64
N VAL A 55 -10.57 -3.48 -18.86
CA VAL A 55 -11.49 -3.18 -19.97
C VAL A 55 -10.79 -2.82 -21.27
N GLY A 56 -9.45 -2.84 -21.30
CA GLY A 56 -8.65 -2.51 -22.46
C GLY A 56 -8.79 -1.05 -22.89
N TYR A 57 -8.79 -0.11 -21.92
CA TYR A 57 -8.95 1.31 -22.21
C TYR A 57 -7.78 1.83 -23.07
N PRO A 58 -8.05 2.40 -24.26
CA PRO A 58 -7.01 2.63 -25.28
C PRO A 58 -6.17 3.90 -25.10
N LYS A 59 -6.49 4.75 -24.10
CA LYS A 59 -5.79 6.02 -23.90
C LYS A 59 -4.80 5.92 -22.76
N ASN A 60 -3.66 6.58 -22.91
CA ASN A 60 -2.75 6.81 -21.80
C ASN A 60 -3.38 7.77 -20.79
N ILE A 61 -3.32 7.41 -19.54
CA ILE A 61 -3.75 8.24 -18.41
C ILE A 61 -2.61 8.34 -17.41
N THR A 62 -2.50 9.46 -16.75
CA THR A 62 -1.59 9.66 -15.64
C THR A 62 -2.32 9.31 -14.34
N VAL A 63 -1.82 8.30 -13.63
CA VAL A 63 -2.41 7.83 -12.35
C VAL A 63 -1.31 7.55 -11.33
N LEU A 64 -1.66 7.62 -10.06
CA LEU A 64 -0.73 7.32 -8.96
C LEU A 64 -0.47 5.82 -8.82
N GLY A 65 -1.51 5.00 -8.99
CA GLY A 65 -1.46 3.56 -8.81
C GLY A 65 -0.99 2.78 -10.04
N ASN A 66 -0.96 1.45 -9.91
CA ASN A 66 -0.58 0.52 -10.96
C ASN A 66 -1.65 -0.57 -11.10
N SER A 67 -1.79 -1.14 -12.31
CA SER A 67 -2.68 -2.29 -12.49
C SER A 67 -2.17 -3.51 -11.71
N ILE A 68 -3.06 -4.22 -11.04
CA ILE A 68 -2.72 -5.48 -10.35
C ILE A 68 -2.33 -6.59 -11.34
N PHE A 69 -2.70 -6.45 -12.62
CA PHE A 69 -2.35 -7.39 -13.69
C PHE A 69 -0.92 -7.21 -14.20
N GLU A 70 -0.29 -6.08 -13.94
CA GLU A 70 1.11 -5.85 -14.27
C GLU A 70 2.03 -6.80 -13.49
N ARG A 71 3.00 -7.43 -14.20
CA ARG A 71 3.83 -8.49 -13.60
C ARG A 71 5.00 -8.01 -12.76
N ASN A 72 5.59 -6.87 -13.10
CA ASN A 72 6.87 -6.40 -12.56
C ASN A 72 6.77 -5.06 -11.81
N THR A 73 5.67 -4.83 -11.13
CA THR A 73 5.51 -3.58 -10.39
C THR A 73 6.14 -3.67 -9.00
N ASN A 74 6.84 -2.61 -8.62
CA ASN A 74 7.29 -2.37 -7.26
C ASN A 74 6.10 -1.88 -6.44
N GLN A 75 5.15 -2.79 -6.17
CA GLN A 75 3.89 -2.43 -5.52
C GLN A 75 4.09 -2.17 -4.04
N PHE A 76 3.64 -1.03 -3.60
CA PHE A 76 3.54 -0.62 -2.21
C PHE A 76 2.31 0.28 -2.03
N VAL A 77 1.88 0.46 -0.80
CA VAL A 77 0.81 1.40 -0.43
C VAL A 77 1.40 2.45 0.49
N ALA A 78 1.25 3.72 0.12
CA ALA A 78 1.61 4.85 0.97
C ALA A 78 0.35 5.61 1.40
N HIS A 79 0.32 6.08 2.64
CA HIS A 79 -0.75 6.91 3.19
C HIS A 79 -0.23 7.81 4.30
N PHE A 80 -1.02 8.82 4.68
CA PHE A 80 -0.73 9.71 5.78
C PHE A 80 -1.82 9.60 6.84
N ASP A 81 -1.44 9.38 8.08
CA ASP A 81 -2.36 9.28 9.20
C ASP A 81 -1.66 9.64 10.52
N ASN A 82 -2.36 10.37 11.40
CA ASN A 82 -1.85 10.77 12.71
C ASN A 82 -0.42 11.36 12.65
N ASN A 83 -0.20 12.35 11.79
CA ASN A 83 1.09 13.02 11.60
C ASN A 83 2.24 12.06 11.19
N THR A 84 1.91 10.93 10.60
CA THR A 84 2.88 9.92 10.18
C THR A 84 2.66 9.58 8.72
N TYR A 85 3.73 9.60 7.94
CA TYR A 85 3.78 9.01 6.61
C TYR A 85 4.06 7.53 6.73
N HIS A 86 3.20 6.71 6.12
CA HIS A 86 3.30 5.26 6.16
C HIS A 86 3.54 4.70 4.79
N ILE A 87 4.30 3.60 4.72
CA ILE A 87 4.40 2.75 3.55
C ILE A 87 4.32 1.28 3.96
N THR A 88 3.54 0.52 3.21
CA THR A 88 3.46 -0.95 3.34
C THR A 88 3.87 -1.59 2.03
N LYS A 89 4.79 -2.55 2.11
CA LYS A 89 5.27 -3.34 0.98
C LYS A 89 5.49 -4.78 1.41
N ASN A 90 4.76 -5.70 0.80
CA ASN A 90 4.72 -7.09 1.22
C ASN A 90 4.36 -7.20 2.73
N ASN A 91 5.23 -7.82 3.52
CA ASN A 91 5.03 -7.98 4.97
C ASN A 91 5.69 -6.87 5.80
N TRP A 92 6.30 -5.88 5.16
CA TRP A 92 6.97 -4.79 5.84
C TRP A 92 6.07 -3.55 5.91
N SER A 93 6.06 -2.90 7.06
CA SER A 93 5.40 -1.63 7.31
C SER A 93 6.40 -0.66 7.93
N TYR A 94 6.60 0.48 7.28
CA TYR A 94 7.49 1.53 7.73
C TYR A 94 6.70 2.83 7.87
N GLY A 95 7.03 3.64 8.85
CA GLY A 95 6.44 4.95 9.02
C GLY A 95 7.41 5.95 9.62
N VAL A 96 7.26 7.20 9.20
CA VAL A 96 8.00 8.36 9.70
C VAL A 96 7.02 9.39 10.19
N HIS A 97 7.10 9.71 11.48
CA HIS A 97 6.33 10.79 12.09
C HIS A 97 6.94 12.16 11.71
N LEU A 98 6.14 13.21 11.74
CA LEU A 98 6.62 14.57 11.44
C LEU A 98 7.72 15.07 12.40
N THR A 99 7.94 14.41 13.53
CA THR A 99 9.05 14.66 14.46
C THR A 99 10.27 13.80 14.21
N ASP A 100 10.38 13.18 13.03
CA ASP A 100 11.45 12.29 12.60
C ASP A 100 11.54 10.95 13.36
N ASP A 101 10.61 10.64 14.25
CA ASP A 101 10.50 9.31 14.85
C ASP A 101 10.05 8.29 13.81
N ALA A 102 10.81 7.21 13.65
CA ALA A 102 10.52 6.17 12.67
C ALA A 102 10.24 4.82 13.33
N PHE A 103 9.46 4.01 12.64
CA PHE A 103 9.25 2.61 12.99
C PHE A 103 9.32 1.71 11.77
N LEU A 104 9.76 0.49 11.99
CA LEU A 104 9.79 -0.58 10.99
C LEU A 104 9.27 -1.87 11.62
N PHE A 105 8.27 -2.49 11.00
CA PHE A 105 7.68 -3.75 11.44
C PHE A 105 7.67 -4.78 10.33
N ASN A 106 7.74 -6.06 10.72
CA ASN A 106 7.57 -7.18 9.79
C ASN A 106 6.43 -8.07 10.30
N LYS A 107 5.29 -8.06 9.63
CA LYS A 107 4.08 -8.80 10.01
C LYS A 107 4.24 -10.32 10.04
N THR A 108 5.20 -10.87 9.31
CA THR A 108 5.47 -12.31 9.35
C THR A 108 6.10 -12.72 10.69
N GLN A 109 6.92 -11.85 11.27
CA GLN A 109 7.61 -12.10 12.54
C GLN A 109 6.81 -11.61 13.74
N ASP A 110 6.11 -10.49 13.59
CA ASP A 110 5.35 -9.83 14.64
C ASP A 110 4.07 -9.21 14.07
N ILE A 111 2.99 -10.01 14.06
CA ILE A 111 1.69 -9.60 13.53
C ILE A 111 1.08 -8.43 14.31
N ASN A 112 1.48 -8.22 15.54
CA ASN A 112 0.98 -7.16 16.40
C ASN A 112 1.83 -5.88 16.35
N CYS A 113 2.93 -5.86 15.59
CA CYS A 113 3.82 -4.71 15.45
C CYS A 113 4.32 -4.15 16.80
N LEU A 114 4.74 -5.03 17.70
CA LEU A 114 5.21 -4.67 19.06
C LEU A 114 6.70 -4.31 19.10
N THR A 115 7.49 -4.85 18.15
CA THR A 115 8.94 -4.70 18.13
C THR A 115 9.36 -3.82 16.97
N ASN A 116 9.86 -2.60 17.26
CA ASN A 116 10.45 -1.75 16.24
C ASN A 116 11.79 -2.34 15.75
N LEU A 117 11.94 -2.47 14.44
CA LEU A 117 13.07 -3.13 13.79
C LEU A 117 14.02 -2.16 13.05
N THR A 118 13.86 -0.85 13.15
CA THR A 118 14.69 0.14 12.43
C THR A 118 16.18 -0.09 12.63
N SER A 119 16.63 -0.25 13.87
CA SER A 119 18.05 -0.49 14.19
C SER A 119 18.57 -1.86 13.72
N LYS A 120 17.68 -2.83 13.45
CA LYS A 120 18.06 -4.20 13.07
C LYS A 120 18.13 -4.40 11.56
N PHE A 121 17.37 -3.62 10.78
CA PHE A 121 17.26 -3.77 9.33
C PHE A 121 17.41 -2.43 8.60
N PRO A 122 18.57 -1.73 8.74
CA PRO A 122 18.77 -0.39 8.18
C PRO A 122 18.62 -0.35 6.65
N GLN A 123 19.03 -1.41 5.94
CA GLN A 123 18.87 -1.48 4.48
C GLN A 123 17.39 -1.56 4.04
N MET A 124 16.55 -2.25 4.82
CA MET A 124 15.12 -2.32 4.55
C MET A 124 14.44 -0.98 4.85
N GLU A 125 14.83 -0.34 5.94
CA GLU A 125 14.39 1.01 6.29
C GLU A 125 14.69 2.00 5.17
N GLU A 126 15.94 2.07 4.71
CA GLU A 126 16.38 2.94 3.61
C GLU A 126 15.60 2.67 2.32
N ALA A 127 15.39 1.39 1.97
CA ALA A 127 14.63 1.01 0.77
C ALA A 127 13.16 1.45 0.85
N LEU A 128 12.52 1.33 2.00
CA LEU A 128 11.13 1.74 2.20
C LEU A 128 11.00 3.26 2.28
N ASP A 129 11.92 3.94 2.94
CA ASP A 129 11.98 5.41 2.98
C ASP A 129 12.14 5.99 1.57
N SER A 130 13.03 5.42 0.76
CA SER A 130 13.19 5.81 -0.65
C SER A 130 11.90 5.62 -1.45
N ASN A 131 11.20 4.48 -1.30
CA ASN A 131 9.91 4.26 -1.96
C ASN A 131 8.84 5.26 -1.48
N LEU A 132 8.82 5.58 -0.18
CA LEU A 132 7.89 6.57 0.38
C LEU A 132 8.15 7.95 -0.20
N LYS A 133 9.40 8.39 -0.25
CA LYS A 133 9.80 9.67 -0.87
C LYS A 133 9.41 9.74 -2.35
N GLN A 134 9.60 8.65 -3.10
CA GLN A 134 9.17 8.58 -4.50
C GLN A 134 7.64 8.71 -4.64
N ALA A 135 6.86 8.05 -3.76
CA ALA A 135 5.40 8.17 -3.76
C ALA A 135 4.95 9.61 -3.49
N LEU A 136 5.55 10.26 -2.49
CA LEU A 136 5.25 11.64 -2.12
C LEU A 136 5.63 12.60 -3.26
N TYR A 137 6.81 12.43 -3.86
CA TYR A 137 7.23 13.24 -5.01
C TYR A 137 6.25 13.13 -6.17
N LYS A 138 5.85 11.89 -6.55
CA LYS A 138 4.87 11.66 -7.61
C LYS A 138 3.52 12.31 -7.29
N TYR A 139 3.06 12.19 -6.04
CA TYR A 139 1.81 12.79 -5.59
C TYR A 139 1.85 14.32 -5.73
N PHE A 140 2.88 14.97 -5.20
CA PHE A 140 3.01 16.43 -5.27
C PHE A 140 3.23 16.94 -6.69
N TYR A 141 3.97 16.19 -7.52
CA TYR A 141 4.15 16.53 -8.92
C TYR A 141 2.81 16.56 -9.66
N LEU A 142 2.00 15.49 -9.54
CA LEU A 142 0.69 15.40 -10.18
C LEU A 142 -0.33 16.40 -9.62
N ALA A 143 -0.24 16.73 -8.34
CA ALA A 143 -1.14 17.70 -7.71
C ALA A 143 -0.86 19.16 -8.15
N ASN A 144 0.32 19.45 -8.75
CA ASN A 144 0.72 20.78 -9.20
C ASN A 144 0.75 20.92 -10.72
N GLU A 145 0.33 19.91 -11.48
CA GLU A 145 0.22 19.96 -12.96
C GLU A 145 -1.09 20.60 -13.46
N GLU A 146 -1.87 21.32 -12.62
CA GLU A 146 -3.06 22.08 -13.04
C GLU A 146 -2.72 23.47 -13.57
#